data_9fdcba627e4ed96a590749d71d1b501f
#
_entry.id   9fdcba627e4ed96a590749d71d1b501f
#
_cell.length_a   1.000
_cell.length_b   1.000
_cell.length_c   1.000
_cell.angle_alpha   90.00
_cell.angle_beta   90.00
_cell.angle_gamma   90.00
#
_symmetry.space_group_name_H-M   'P 1'
#
loop_
_entity.id
_entity.type
_entity.pdbx_description
1 polymer ?
#
loop_
_entity_poly.entity_id
_entity_poly.type
_entity_poly.pdbx_seq_one_letter_code
_entity_poly.pdbx_strand_id
1 'polypeptide(L)'
;EQGQVRLWQHNATGGAKASTDLIPAVLDLLLQAGLRLDQLDAICFGCGPGSFTGLRTACSVAQGLAFGANVPVLPVDSLLALAEEARFTALNGQSTAVVTALLDARMDELYAATYAWNADGQWTKQQASALVRPENLTRPHAANGKDNAPWLMAGNVFTVYGERVAAGDAAASTAMHFPALPTAMAMLRLAPQLM
;
A
#
# COMPACT_ATOMS: atom_id res chain seq x y z
N GLU A 1 25.47 15.70 -11.33
CA GLU A 1 25.53 14.24 -11.10
C GLU A 1 24.19 13.82 -10.49
N GLN A 2 23.36 13.12 -11.26
CA GLN A 2 22.15 12.50 -10.71
C GLN A 2 22.61 11.43 -9.73
N GLY A 3 22.40 11.68 -8.43
CA GLY A 3 22.78 10.76 -7.38
C GLY A 3 22.11 9.40 -7.59
N GLN A 4 22.91 8.35 -7.65
CA GLN A 4 22.39 6.99 -7.77
C GLN A 4 21.60 6.65 -6.50
N VAL A 5 20.28 6.43 -6.64
CA VAL A 5 19.43 5.98 -5.53
C VAL A 5 19.91 4.59 -5.11
N ARG A 6 20.28 4.44 -3.85
CA ARG A 6 20.62 3.15 -3.24
C ARG A 6 19.45 2.66 -2.42
N LEU A 7 19.18 1.37 -2.49
CA LEU A 7 18.09 0.73 -1.78
C LEU A 7 18.58 -0.49 -1.00
N TRP A 8 18.17 -0.60 0.25
CA TRP A 8 18.36 -1.78 1.07
C TRP A 8 16.99 -2.29 1.49
N GLN A 9 16.77 -3.58 1.36
CA GLN A 9 15.47 -4.20 1.55
C GLN A 9 15.58 -5.50 2.32
N HIS A 10 14.66 -5.72 3.25
CA HIS A 10 14.46 -6.98 3.94
C HIS A 10 13.02 -7.45 3.76
N ASN A 11 12.84 -8.69 3.33
CA ASN A 11 11.54 -9.33 3.20
C ASN A 11 11.50 -10.54 4.14
N ALA A 12 10.46 -10.62 4.96
CA ALA A 12 10.22 -11.74 5.84
C ALA A 12 8.78 -12.23 5.72
N THR A 13 8.57 -13.52 5.96
CA THR A 13 7.23 -14.06 6.14
C THR A 13 6.66 -13.51 7.44
N GLY A 14 5.53 -12.82 7.37
CA GLY A 14 4.83 -12.33 8.56
C GLY A 14 4.46 -13.46 9.53
N GLY A 15 3.78 -13.14 10.61
CA GLY A 15 3.32 -14.10 11.62
C GLY A 15 3.86 -13.78 13.02
N ALA A 16 3.85 -14.77 13.91
CA ALA A 16 4.17 -14.58 15.33
C ALA A 16 5.58 -14.03 15.60
N LYS A 17 6.53 -14.30 14.72
CA LYS A 17 7.93 -13.83 14.84
C LYS A 17 8.16 -12.41 14.30
N ALA A 18 7.22 -11.86 13.54
CA ALA A 18 7.39 -10.55 12.90
C ALA A 18 7.72 -9.44 13.92
N SER A 19 7.12 -9.47 15.10
CA SER A 19 7.40 -8.48 16.17
C SER A 19 8.80 -8.63 16.77
N THR A 20 9.34 -9.84 16.83
CA THR A 20 10.68 -10.11 17.39
C THR A 20 11.78 -9.73 16.39
N ASP A 21 11.53 -9.96 15.11
CA ASP A 21 12.55 -9.82 14.08
C ASP A 21 12.60 -8.41 13.45
N LEU A 22 11.58 -7.58 13.67
CA LEU A 22 11.45 -6.28 13.01
C LEU A 22 12.59 -5.32 13.38
N ILE A 23 12.86 -5.12 14.67
CA ILE A 23 13.93 -4.20 15.13
C ILE A 23 15.31 -4.68 14.68
N PRO A 24 15.70 -5.95 14.87
CA PRO A 24 16.94 -6.48 14.33
C PRO A 24 17.10 -6.26 12.82
N ALA A 25 16.04 -6.49 12.04
CA ALA A 25 16.07 -6.28 10.59
C ALA A 25 16.28 -4.79 10.21
N VAL A 26 15.63 -3.87 10.92
CA VAL A 26 15.84 -2.42 10.70
C VAL A 26 17.29 -2.03 11.00
N LEU A 27 17.85 -2.50 12.12
CA LEU A 27 19.22 -2.16 12.51
C LEU A 27 20.25 -2.76 11.54
N ASP A 28 20.00 -3.96 11.02
CA ASP A 28 20.86 -4.59 10.01
C ASP A 28 20.84 -3.81 8.69
N LEU A 29 19.68 -3.36 8.23
CA LEU A 29 19.55 -2.51 7.04
C LEU A 29 20.31 -1.18 7.19
N LEU A 30 20.23 -0.55 8.36
CA LEU A 30 20.96 0.68 8.66
C LEU A 30 22.48 0.44 8.64
N LEU A 31 22.94 -0.67 9.22
CA LEU A 31 24.33 -1.06 9.19
C LEU A 31 24.85 -1.28 7.76
N GLN A 32 24.07 -1.98 6.92
CA GLN A 32 24.40 -2.18 5.51
C GLN A 32 24.44 -0.87 4.73
N ALA A 33 23.56 0.08 5.07
CA ALA A 33 23.52 1.39 4.46
C ALA A 33 24.64 2.33 4.93
N GLY A 34 25.29 2.00 6.05
CA GLY A 34 26.24 2.89 6.72
C GLY A 34 25.58 4.11 7.33
N LEU A 35 24.29 3.99 7.74
CA LEU A 35 23.49 5.08 8.31
C LEU A 35 23.16 4.82 9.78
N ARG A 36 22.95 5.90 10.52
CA ARG A 36 22.35 5.90 11.85
C ARG A 36 20.89 6.36 11.76
N LEU A 37 20.09 6.00 12.75
CA LEU A 37 18.68 6.40 12.81
C LEU A 37 18.46 7.91 12.77
N ASP A 38 19.34 8.69 13.41
CA ASP A 38 19.28 10.15 13.45
C ASP A 38 19.67 10.86 12.14
N GLN A 39 20.08 10.10 11.13
CA GLN A 39 20.38 10.58 9.78
C GLN A 39 19.24 10.34 8.79
N LEU A 40 18.15 9.73 9.24
CA LEU A 40 16.95 9.51 8.42
C LEU A 40 16.10 10.78 8.35
N ASP A 41 15.47 11.03 7.21
CA ASP A 41 14.51 12.12 7.04
C ASP A 41 13.18 11.81 7.72
N ALA A 42 12.76 10.53 7.72
CA ALA A 42 11.55 10.05 8.38
C ALA A 42 11.56 8.53 8.57
N ILE A 43 10.72 8.05 9.48
CA ILE A 43 10.38 6.61 9.61
C ILE A 43 8.95 6.40 9.15
N CYS A 44 8.79 5.75 8.00
CA CYS A 44 7.49 5.43 7.42
C CYS A 44 6.95 4.10 7.97
N PHE A 45 5.65 4.03 8.22
CA PHE A 45 4.98 2.78 8.57
C PHE A 45 3.56 2.72 8.01
N GLY A 46 3.07 1.52 7.73
CA GLY A 46 1.67 1.31 7.32
C GLY A 46 0.72 1.56 8.49
N CYS A 47 -0.16 2.56 8.36
CA CYS A 47 -1.11 2.93 9.43
C CYS A 47 -2.47 2.25 9.30
N GLY A 48 -2.62 1.32 8.35
CA GLY A 48 -3.86 0.58 8.11
C GLY A 48 -4.61 1.02 6.85
N PRO A 49 -5.71 0.30 6.57
CA PRO A 49 -6.23 -0.85 7.29
C PRO A 49 -5.35 -2.11 7.16
N GLY A 50 -5.55 -3.07 8.06
CA GLY A 50 -4.80 -4.33 8.06
C GLY A 50 -4.91 -5.10 9.37
N SER A 51 -4.01 -6.07 9.58
CA SER A 51 -3.96 -6.89 10.78
C SER A 51 -3.81 -6.05 12.04
N PHE A 52 -4.71 -6.20 12.99
CA PHE A 52 -4.75 -5.47 14.26
C PHE A 52 -3.42 -5.54 15.04
N THR A 53 -2.86 -6.73 15.21
CA THR A 53 -1.57 -6.91 15.89
C THR A 53 -0.42 -6.32 15.09
N GLY A 54 -0.41 -6.54 13.76
CA GLY A 54 0.63 -6.01 12.87
C GLY A 54 0.70 -4.49 12.87
N LEU A 55 -0.45 -3.83 12.79
CA LEU A 55 -0.53 -2.36 12.82
C LEU A 55 -0.01 -1.77 14.14
N ARG A 56 -0.38 -2.38 15.28
CA ARG A 56 0.12 -1.94 16.59
C ARG A 56 1.62 -2.11 16.73
N THR A 57 2.15 -3.26 16.28
CA THR A 57 3.59 -3.51 16.29
C THR A 57 4.33 -2.49 15.42
N ALA A 58 3.88 -2.28 14.18
CA ALA A 58 4.49 -1.32 13.27
C ALA A 58 4.48 0.10 13.85
N CYS A 59 3.32 0.53 14.37
CA CYS A 59 3.16 1.85 14.99
C CYS A 59 4.07 2.03 16.20
N SER A 60 4.08 1.06 17.14
CA SER A 60 4.87 1.16 18.36
C SER A 60 6.37 1.17 18.09
N VAL A 61 6.82 0.33 17.15
CA VAL A 61 8.23 0.29 16.74
C VAL A 61 8.63 1.58 16.04
N ALA A 62 7.82 2.05 15.08
CA ALA A 62 8.10 3.31 14.37
C ALA A 62 8.20 4.50 15.33
N GLN A 63 7.24 4.61 16.28
CA GLN A 63 7.25 5.66 17.29
C GLN A 63 8.46 5.57 18.22
N GLY A 64 8.80 4.37 18.70
CA GLY A 64 9.96 4.18 19.59
C GLY A 64 11.28 4.53 18.93
N LEU A 65 11.49 4.09 17.70
CA LEU A 65 12.69 4.40 16.92
C LEU A 65 12.79 5.90 16.59
N ALA A 66 11.68 6.49 16.13
CA ALA A 66 11.61 7.91 15.77
C ALA A 66 11.84 8.82 17.00
N PHE A 67 11.23 8.49 18.13
CA PHE A 67 11.42 9.22 19.38
C PHE A 67 12.89 9.15 19.84
N GLY A 68 13.49 7.96 19.83
CA GLY A 68 14.89 7.77 20.24
C GLY A 68 15.90 8.46 19.33
N ALA A 69 15.58 8.62 18.05
CA ALA A 69 16.44 9.25 17.05
C ALA A 69 16.10 10.72 16.79
N ASN A 70 15.01 11.25 17.36
CA ASN A 70 14.50 12.59 17.10
C ASN A 70 14.23 12.86 15.61
N VAL A 71 13.61 11.89 14.93
CA VAL A 71 13.18 11.98 13.53
C VAL A 71 11.67 11.88 13.41
N PRO A 72 11.03 12.46 12.38
CA PRO A 72 9.59 12.39 12.20
C PRO A 72 9.09 10.98 11.87
N VAL A 73 7.82 10.71 12.20
CA VAL A 73 7.10 9.50 11.78
C VAL A 73 6.15 9.85 10.66
N LEU A 74 6.15 9.08 9.59
CA LEU A 74 5.25 9.23 8.46
C LEU A 74 4.28 8.05 8.37
N PRO A 75 3.02 8.20 8.79
CA PRO A 75 2.00 7.17 8.61
C PRO A 75 1.55 7.12 7.14
N VAL A 76 1.56 5.92 6.54
CA VAL A 76 1.14 5.70 5.16
C VAL A 76 -0.08 4.79 5.14
N ASP A 77 -1.15 5.22 4.47
CA ASP A 77 -2.35 4.42 4.25
C ASP A 77 -1.98 3.12 3.51
N SER A 78 -2.32 1.96 4.09
CA SER A 78 -1.96 0.64 3.53
C SER A 78 -2.63 0.38 2.18
N LEU A 79 -3.86 0.85 1.97
CA LEU A 79 -4.55 0.72 0.69
C LEU A 79 -3.93 1.63 -0.38
N LEU A 80 -3.47 2.82 -0.01
CA LEU A 80 -2.73 3.69 -0.92
C LEU A 80 -1.38 3.07 -1.30
N ALA A 81 -0.65 2.50 -0.34
CA ALA A 81 0.59 1.79 -0.62
C ALA A 81 0.37 0.59 -1.55
N LEU A 82 -0.73 -0.14 -1.38
CA LEU A 82 -1.12 -1.23 -2.27
C LEU A 82 -1.47 -0.72 -3.67
N ALA A 83 -2.21 0.40 -3.78
CA ALA A 83 -2.53 1.03 -5.06
C ALA A 83 -1.26 1.48 -5.81
N GLU A 84 -0.30 2.07 -5.10
CA GLU A 84 0.99 2.47 -5.69
C GLU A 84 1.82 1.27 -6.15
N GLU A 85 1.85 0.17 -5.37
CA GLU A 85 2.54 -1.05 -5.78
C GLU A 85 1.95 -1.62 -7.08
N ALA A 86 0.63 -1.70 -7.15
CA ALA A 86 -0.08 -2.19 -8.32
C ALA A 86 0.12 -1.29 -9.55
N ARG A 87 0.03 0.03 -9.38
CA ARG A 87 0.29 0.99 -10.45
C ARG A 87 1.71 0.84 -11.00
N PHE A 88 2.68 0.84 -10.11
CA PHE A 88 4.09 0.75 -10.51
C PHE A 88 4.40 -0.55 -11.25
N THR A 89 3.80 -1.67 -10.82
CA THR A 89 4.10 -2.99 -11.39
C THR A 89 3.26 -3.31 -12.62
N ALA A 90 1.95 -3.05 -12.57
CA ALA A 90 1.02 -3.48 -13.62
C ALA A 90 0.69 -2.38 -14.65
N LEU A 91 0.80 -1.11 -14.27
CA LEU A 91 0.43 0.03 -15.11
C LEU A 91 1.62 0.97 -15.38
N ASN A 92 2.83 0.43 -15.35
CA ASN A 92 4.05 1.21 -15.60
C ASN A 92 3.98 1.88 -16.97
N GLY A 93 4.25 3.19 -17.01
CA GLY A 93 4.19 4.00 -18.24
C GLY A 93 2.80 4.61 -18.54
N GLN A 94 1.76 4.27 -17.79
CA GLN A 94 0.46 4.95 -17.89
C GLN A 94 0.51 6.29 -17.15
N SER A 95 0.06 7.35 -17.84
CA SER A 95 -0.02 8.70 -17.25
C SER A 95 -1.19 8.87 -16.28
N THR A 96 -2.24 8.06 -16.45
CA THR A 96 -3.43 8.07 -15.60
C THR A 96 -3.87 6.65 -15.27
N ALA A 97 -4.43 6.43 -14.09
CA ALA A 97 -4.96 5.13 -13.67
C ALA A 97 -6.02 5.30 -12.58
N VAL A 98 -6.94 4.35 -12.50
CA VAL A 98 -7.85 4.20 -11.35
C VAL A 98 -7.58 2.85 -10.72
N VAL A 99 -7.25 2.82 -9.43
CA VAL A 99 -6.96 1.59 -8.69
C VAL A 99 -7.91 1.46 -7.52
N THR A 100 -8.66 0.36 -7.50
CA THR A 100 -9.41 -0.07 -6.32
C THR A 100 -8.54 -1.06 -5.56
N ALA A 101 -8.04 -0.61 -4.42
CA ALA A 101 -7.19 -1.39 -3.52
C ALA A 101 -8.05 -2.20 -2.54
N LEU A 102 -7.75 -3.50 -2.43
CA LEU A 102 -8.56 -4.49 -1.69
C LEU A 102 -7.68 -5.30 -0.75
N LEU A 103 -8.02 -5.32 0.54
CA LEU A 103 -7.40 -6.21 1.52
C LEU A 103 -8.46 -7.06 2.22
N ASP A 104 -8.14 -8.33 2.44
CA ASP A 104 -8.98 -9.25 3.21
C ASP A 104 -9.14 -8.73 4.65
N ALA A 105 -10.36 -8.38 5.03
CA ALA A 105 -10.71 -7.91 6.37
C ALA A 105 -11.19 -9.05 7.28
N ARG A 106 -11.19 -10.29 6.78
CA ARG A 106 -11.80 -11.46 7.41
C ARG A 106 -13.32 -11.38 7.48
N MET A 107 -13.97 -12.44 7.98
CA MET A 107 -15.44 -12.50 8.21
C MET A 107 -16.26 -12.15 6.95
N ASP A 108 -15.79 -12.58 5.78
CA ASP A 108 -16.41 -12.31 4.47
C ASP A 108 -16.49 -10.83 4.09
N GLU A 109 -15.58 -10.03 4.60
CA GLU A 109 -15.48 -8.61 4.30
C GLU A 109 -14.10 -8.23 3.74
N LEU A 110 -14.07 -7.15 2.99
CA LEU A 110 -12.88 -6.55 2.40
C LEU A 110 -12.73 -5.11 2.89
N TYR A 111 -11.50 -4.69 3.20
CA TYR A 111 -11.16 -3.27 3.18
C TYR A 111 -11.01 -2.84 1.72
N ALA A 112 -11.76 -1.83 1.30
CA ALA A 112 -11.72 -1.31 -0.05
C ALA A 112 -11.58 0.20 -0.05
N ALA A 113 -10.72 0.74 -0.92
CA ALA A 113 -10.63 2.16 -1.23
C ALA A 113 -10.26 2.34 -2.70
N THR A 114 -10.67 3.45 -3.30
CA THR A 114 -10.34 3.76 -4.69
C THR A 114 -9.53 5.04 -4.78
N TYR A 115 -8.48 4.97 -5.58
CA TYR A 115 -7.55 6.08 -5.84
C TYR A 115 -7.42 6.30 -7.34
N ALA A 116 -7.28 7.56 -7.74
CA ALA A 116 -6.93 7.93 -9.10
C ALA A 116 -5.51 8.52 -9.13
N TRP A 117 -4.72 8.05 -10.06
CA TRP A 117 -3.42 8.58 -10.44
C TRP A 117 -3.59 9.53 -11.61
N ASN A 118 -3.05 10.74 -11.52
CA ASN A 118 -3.14 11.75 -12.56
C ASN A 118 -1.82 11.91 -13.32
N ALA A 119 -1.87 12.68 -14.42
CA ALA A 119 -0.71 12.92 -15.27
C ALA A 119 0.41 13.73 -14.58
N ASP A 120 0.10 14.44 -13.51
CA ASP A 120 1.08 15.18 -12.71
C ASP A 120 1.84 14.29 -11.72
N GLY A 121 1.55 12.99 -11.73
CA GLY A 121 2.20 12.02 -10.84
C GLY A 121 1.69 12.09 -9.40
N GLN A 122 0.40 12.38 -9.20
CA GLN A 122 -0.20 12.50 -7.88
C GLN A 122 -1.39 11.55 -7.71
N TRP A 123 -1.55 11.06 -6.48
CA TRP A 123 -2.70 10.29 -6.08
C TRP A 123 -3.82 11.16 -5.50
N THR A 124 -5.05 10.89 -5.92
CA THR A 124 -6.26 11.44 -5.30
C THR A 124 -7.16 10.32 -4.83
N LYS A 125 -7.62 10.40 -3.57
CA LYS A 125 -8.56 9.42 -3.01
C LYS A 125 -9.95 9.71 -3.57
N GLN A 126 -10.51 8.78 -4.34
CA GLN A 126 -11.84 8.87 -4.95
C GLN A 126 -12.93 8.29 -4.04
N GLN A 127 -12.61 7.19 -3.36
CA GLN A 127 -13.47 6.59 -2.36
C GLN A 127 -12.67 6.33 -1.09
N ALA A 128 -13.24 6.74 0.04
CA ALA A 128 -12.65 6.48 1.35
C ALA A 128 -12.62 4.98 1.65
N SER A 129 -11.70 4.57 2.51
CA SER A 129 -11.64 3.19 3.00
C SER A 129 -12.93 2.81 3.70
N ALA A 130 -13.51 1.67 3.29
CA ALA A 130 -14.71 1.10 3.87
C ALA A 130 -14.59 -0.42 3.96
N LEU A 131 -15.38 -1.02 4.88
CA LEU A 131 -15.64 -2.45 4.89
C LEU A 131 -16.77 -2.73 3.90
N VAL A 132 -16.53 -3.65 2.97
CA VAL A 132 -17.51 -4.05 1.96
C VAL A 132 -17.51 -5.55 1.80
N ARG A 133 -18.67 -6.13 1.47
CA ARG A 133 -18.73 -7.53 1.05
C ARG A 133 -18.25 -7.66 -0.38
N PRO A 134 -17.59 -8.76 -0.77
CA PRO A 134 -17.05 -8.95 -2.13
C PRO A 134 -18.09 -8.70 -3.24
N GLU A 135 -19.31 -9.15 -3.07
CA GLU A 135 -20.43 -9.00 -4.01
C GLU A 135 -20.98 -7.57 -4.14
N ASN A 136 -20.62 -6.67 -3.21
CA ASN A 136 -21.05 -5.27 -3.21
C ASN A 136 -20.02 -4.31 -3.81
N LEU A 137 -18.92 -4.85 -4.35
CA LEU A 137 -17.93 -4.04 -5.06
C LEU A 137 -18.52 -3.56 -6.38
N THR A 138 -18.49 -2.25 -6.60
CA THR A 138 -19.00 -1.62 -7.81
C THR A 138 -17.91 -0.85 -8.53
N ARG A 139 -18.08 -0.65 -9.84
CA ARG A 139 -17.18 0.16 -10.63
C ARG A 139 -17.16 1.60 -10.12
N PRO A 140 -15.99 2.17 -9.79
CA PRO A 140 -15.91 3.54 -9.32
C PRO A 140 -16.27 4.54 -10.42
N HIS A 141 -16.94 5.65 -10.07
CA HIS A 141 -17.31 6.71 -11.01
C HIS A 141 -16.08 7.29 -11.75
N ALA A 142 -14.94 7.36 -11.09
CA ALA A 142 -13.69 7.81 -11.69
C ALA A 142 -13.26 6.98 -12.90
N ALA A 143 -13.59 5.68 -12.92
CA ALA A 143 -13.30 4.78 -14.04
C ALA A 143 -14.27 4.97 -15.23
N ASN A 144 -15.32 5.76 -15.08
CA ASN A 144 -16.29 6.09 -16.13
C ASN A 144 -16.00 7.46 -16.79
N GLY A 145 -14.91 8.13 -16.40
CA GLY A 145 -14.53 9.46 -16.88
C GLY A 145 -14.13 9.48 -18.37
N LYS A 146 -14.10 10.69 -18.96
CA LYS A 146 -13.75 10.91 -20.36
C LYS A 146 -12.31 10.52 -20.73
N ASP A 147 -11.44 10.33 -19.75
CA ASP A 147 -10.01 10.13 -19.95
C ASP A 147 -9.63 8.66 -20.20
N ASN A 148 -10.60 7.76 -20.25
CA ASN A 148 -10.43 6.34 -20.54
C ASN A 148 -9.30 5.69 -19.69
N ALA A 149 -9.14 6.17 -18.45
CA ALA A 149 -8.11 5.67 -17.54
C ALA A 149 -8.31 4.17 -17.25
N PRO A 150 -7.28 3.35 -17.32
CA PRO A 150 -7.41 1.94 -17.01
C PRO A 150 -7.83 1.76 -15.55
N TRP A 151 -8.80 0.87 -15.35
CA TRP A 151 -9.25 0.49 -14.01
C TRP A 151 -8.69 -0.85 -13.62
N LEU A 152 -7.99 -0.87 -12.49
CA LEU A 152 -7.35 -2.03 -11.90
C LEU A 152 -7.93 -2.30 -10.51
N MET A 153 -8.31 -3.53 -10.23
CA MET A 153 -8.53 -4.03 -8.87
C MET A 153 -7.26 -4.74 -8.38
N ALA A 154 -6.70 -4.28 -7.29
CA ALA A 154 -5.46 -4.82 -6.74
C ALA A 154 -5.62 -5.27 -5.29
N GLY A 155 -5.06 -6.42 -4.93
CA GLY A 155 -5.13 -6.90 -3.55
C GLY A 155 -4.84 -8.38 -3.38
N ASN A 156 -5.02 -8.85 -2.14
CA ASN A 156 -4.80 -10.25 -1.76
C ASN A 156 -6.11 -11.08 -1.69
N VAL A 157 -7.17 -10.59 -2.32
CA VAL A 157 -8.54 -11.10 -2.11
C VAL A 157 -8.98 -12.10 -3.18
N PHE A 158 -8.33 -12.13 -4.34
CA PHE A 158 -8.84 -12.83 -5.52
C PHE A 158 -8.83 -14.34 -5.42
N THR A 159 -7.89 -14.93 -4.68
CA THR A 159 -7.83 -16.37 -4.47
C THR A 159 -9.01 -16.89 -3.65
N VAL A 160 -9.52 -16.07 -2.72
CA VAL A 160 -10.60 -16.45 -1.80
C VAL A 160 -11.96 -15.95 -2.29
N TYR A 161 -12.02 -14.73 -2.80
CA TYR A 161 -13.26 -14.02 -3.11
C TYR A 161 -13.45 -13.68 -4.59
N GLY A 162 -12.55 -14.13 -5.49
CA GLY A 162 -12.58 -13.72 -6.91
C GLY A 162 -13.91 -13.96 -7.62
N GLU A 163 -14.53 -15.12 -7.39
CA GLU A 163 -15.84 -15.45 -7.97
C GLU A 163 -16.95 -14.52 -7.45
N ARG A 164 -16.93 -14.19 -6.16
CA ARG A 164 -17.93 -13.30 -5.54
C ARG A 164 -17.74 -11.84 -5.99
N VAL A 165 -16.50 -11.40 -6.15
CA VAL A 165 -16.18 -10.08 -6.71
C VAL A 165 -16.70 -9.98 -8.15
N ALA A 166 -16.48 -11.02 -8.95
CA ALA A 166 -16.95 -11.06 -10.34
C ALA A 166 -18.49 -11.14 -10.47
N ALA A 167 -19.17 -11.75 -9.50
CA ALA A 167 -20.61 -11.90 -9.51
C ALA A 167 -21.38 -10.62 -9.11
N GLY A 168 -20.72 -9.71 -8.36
CA GLY A 168 -21.38 -8.52 -7.82
C GLY A 168 -21.68 -7.43 -8.84
N ASP A 169 -20.80 -7.23 -9.80
CA ASP A 169 -20.98 -6.23 -10.87
C ASP A 169 -20.37 -6.76 -12.17
N ALA A 170 -21.16 -6.77 -13.25
CA ALA A 170 -20.64 -7.15 -14.57
C ALA A 170 -19.43 -6.30 -15.01
N ALA A 171 -19.34 -5.06 -14.55
CA ALA A 171 -18.18 -4.21 -14.77
C ALA A 171 -16.95 -4.65 -13.94
N ALA A 172 -17.15 -5.22 -12.74
CA ALA A 172 -16.06 -5.76 -11.94
C ALA A 172 -15.44 -7.01 -12.61
N SER A 173 -16.23 -7.77 -13.36
CA SER A 173 -15.72 -8.93 -14.13
C SER A 173 -14.80 -8.53 -15.28
N THR A 174 -14.87 -7.29 -15.76
CA THR A 174 -14.02 -6.74 -16.84
C THR A 174 -12.80 -5.96 -16.35
N ALA A 175 -12.71 -5.72 -15.04
CA ALA A 175 -11.55 -5.07 -14.44
C ALA A 175 -10.32 -5.98 -14.51
N MET A 176 -9.15 -5.38 -14.66
CA MET A 176 -7.90 -6.11 -14.47
C MET A 176 -7.73 -6.45 -12.97
N HIS A 177 -7.50 -7.73 -12.67
CA HIS A 177 -7.21 -8.18 -11.32
C HIS A 177 -5.69 -8.34 -11.15
N PHE A 178 -5.14 -7.73 -10.14
CA PHE A 178 -3.71 -7.79 -9.85
C PHE A 178 -3.45 -8.21 -8.39
N PRO A 179 -2.89 -9.40 -8.15
CA PRO A 179 -2.49 -9.80 -6.81
C PRO A 179 -1.38 -8.90 -6.28
N ALA A 180 -1.64 -8.19 -5.20
CA ALA A 180 -0.69 -7.26 -4.59
C ALA A 180 -0.87 -7.20 -3.07
N LEU A 181 0.18 -6.75 -2.41
CA LEU A 181 0.20 -6.38 -0.99
C LEU A 181 0.83 -4.98 -0.85
N PRO A 182 0.53 -4.24 0.22
CA PRO A 182 1.25 -3.02 0.51
C PRO A 182 2.72 -3.35 0.81
N THR A 183 3.65 -2.69 0.13
CA THR A 183 5.09 -2.92 0.29
C THR A 183 5.78 -1.69 0.86
N ALA A 184 6.92 -1.90 1.53
CA ALA A 184 7.80 -0.81 1.97
C ALA A 184 8.30 0.02 0.77
N MET A 185 8.51 -0.61 -0.38
CA MET A 185 8.89 0.06 -1.61
C MET A 185 7.84 1.07 -2.10
N ALA A 186 6.57 0.68 -2.04
CA ALA A 186 5.47 1.59 -2.36
C ALA A 186 5.41 2.76 -1.38
N MET A 187 5.61 2.50 -0.08
CA MET A 187 5.67 3.57 0.92
C MET A 187 6.82 4.54 0.67
N LEU A 188 8.00 4.07 0.27
CA LEU A 188 9.14 4.93 -0.09
C LEU A 188 8.84 5.78 -1.33
N ARG A 189 8.13 5.25 -2.34
CA ARG A 189 7.71 6.04 -3.52
C ARG A 189 6.70 7.12 -3.16
N LEU A 190 5.82 6.86 -2.17
CA LEU A 190 4.82 7.80 -1.69
C LEU A 190 5.37 8.86 -0.73
N ALA A 191 6.43 8.54 0.03
CA ALA A 191 6.95 9.40 1.09
C ALA A 191 7.21 10.85 0.64
N PRO A 192 7.84 11.15 -0.52
CA PRO A 192 8.07 12.53 -0.94
C PRO A 192 6.81 13.36 -1.20
N GLN A 193 5.66 12.70 -1.43
CA GLN A 193 4.38 13.38 -1.65
C GLN A 193 3.60 13.57 -0.33
N LEU A 194 3.98 12.86 0.72
CA LEU A 194 3.30 12.84 2.01
C LEU A 194 4.04 13.61 3.11
N MET A 195 5.31 13.99 2.86
CA MET A 195 6.12 14.85 3.70
C MET A 195 5.84 16.31 3.44
#